data_ed3372c79694ceda7554003c3fb6fb7b
#
_entry.id   ed3372c79694ceda7554003c3fb6fb7b
#
_cell.length_a   1.000
_cell.length_b   1.000
_cell.length_c   1.000
_cell.angle_alpha   90.00
_cell.angle_beta   90.00
_cell.angle_gamma   90.00
#
_symmetry.space_group_name_H-M   'P 1'
#
loop_
_entity.id
_entity.type
_entity.pdbx_description
1 polymer ?
#
loop_
_entity_poly.entity_id
_entity_poly.type
_entity_poly.pdbx_seq_one_letter_code
_entity_poly.pdbx_strand_id
1 'polypeptide(L)'
;MCIRDRLTTQPRLGVRRWFDLGPIDIQPSEFAKVIIVVFIANYLSKNFNKVLLIFLILGIVLTVLFQPDLGTALIISFVFLSMLLLSDLKIRYFLLIILISLFLFFLFLELGSRFDNVNIVTQYQIDRINEFFSTDLDFSQAQSRLLISSGGLFGQYFSTENIQKVFVPVETTDFIFAAFAYNFGFFGILFLLGLWGLLISRLRRILIVSNSDFDKFVIAGFIALLSFQIFINISTVVGIIPVTGLPFPLLSLGGSSMVSIAVIFGITNRIFIENNITI
;
A
#
# COMPACT_ATOMS: atom_id res chain seq x y z
N MET A 1 -10.29 -2.32 -18.35
CA MET A 1 -10.61 -1.46 -17.20
C MET A 1 -9.95 -0.09 -17.34
N CYS A 2 -8.63 0.02 -17.45
CA CYS A 2 -7.89 1.29 -17.48
C CYS A 2 -8.30 2.32 -18.54
N ILE A 3 -8.64 1.88 -19.76
CA ILE A 3 -9.03 2.79 -20.87
C ILE A 3 -10.44 3.36 -20.64
N ARG A 4 -11.35 2.56 -20.09
CA ARG A 4 -12.73 2.97 -19.79
C ARG A 4 -12.78 3.95 -18.62
N ASP A 5 -11.88 3.80 -17.62
CA ASP A 5 -11.80 4.69 -16.47
C ASP A 5 -11.41 6.11 -16.84
N ARG A 6 -10.52 6.27 -17.83
CA ARG A 6 -10.14 7.60 -18.36
C ARG A 6 -11.31 8.34 -19.05
N LEU A 7 -12.31 7.62 -19.54
CA LEU A 7 -13.41 8.19 -20.33
C LEU A 7 -14.66 8.50 -19.50
N THR A 8 -14.84 7.83 -18.35
CA THR A 8 -16.12 7.86 -17.60
C THR A 8 -16.04 8.50 -16.22
N THR A 9 -14.85 8.70 -15.65
CA THR A 9 -14.71 9.24 -14.28
C THR A 9 -14.32 10.72 -14.27
N GLN A 10 -14.89 11.46 -13.32
CA GLN A 10 -14.45 12.85 -13.09
C GLN A 10 -13.05 12.91 -12.48
N PRO A 11 -12.17 13.80 -12.96
CA PRO A 11 -10.83 13.92 -12.41
C PRO A 11 -10.89 14.51 -11.00
N ARG A 12 -10.39 13.78 -10.00
CA ARG A 12 -10.12 14.31 -8.65
C ARG A 12 -8.61 14.53 -8.52
N LEU A 13 -8.19 15.74 -8.19
CA LEU A 13 -6.76 16.13 -8.13
C LEU A 13 -5.99 15.80 -9.42
N GLY A 14 -6.64 15.94 -10.59
CA GLY A 14 -6.02 15.68 -11.89
C GLY A 14 -5.91 14.21 -12.30
N VAL A 15 -6.35 13.26 -11.46
CA VAL A 15 -6.24 11.82 -11.70
C VAL A 15 -7.61 11.15 -11.68
N ARG A 16 -7.87 10.25 -12.66
CA ARG A 16 -9.12 9.52 -12.79
C ARG A 16 -8.91 8.09 -12.28
N ARG A 17 -9.15 7.85 -10.98
CA ARG A 17 -8.94 6.54 -10.32
C ARG A 17 -10.17 6.02 -9.58
N TRP A 18 -11.24 6.84 -9.48
CA TRP A 18 -12.40 6.55 -8.67
C TRP A 18 -13.63 6.40 -9.55
N PHE A 19 -14.40 5.34 -9.32
CA PHE A 19 -15.76 5.22 -9.86
C PHE A 19 -16.72 5.85 -8.87
N ASP A 20 -17.37 6.92 -9.31
CA ASP A 20 -18.44 7.55 -8.56
C ASP A 20 -19.75 6.79 -8.86
N LEU A 21 -20.28 6.12 -7.83
CA LEU A 21 -21.58 5.45 -7.87
C LEU A 21 -22.63 6.23 -7.06
N GLY A 22 -22.43 7.53 -6.85
CA GLY A 22 -23.28 8.41 -6.07
C GLY A 22 -22.87 8.44 -4.60
N PRO A 23 -23.47 7.62 -3.71
CA PRO A 23 -23.12 7.65 -2.29
C PRO A 23 -21.82 6.94 -1.95
N ILE A 24 -21.24 6.17 -2.87
CA ILE A 24 -20.05 5.33 -2.64
C ILE A 24 -19.05 5.52 -3.78
N ASP A 25 -17.84 5.89 -3.43
CA ASP A 25 -16.71 5.93 -4.36
C ASP A 25 -15.95 4.60 -4.31
N ILE A 26 -15.82 3.94 -5.46
CA ILE A 26 -15.08 2.68 -5.56
C ILE A 26 -13.74 2.92 -6.24
N GLN A 27 -12.66 2.50 -5.56
CA GLN A 27 -11.31 2.49 -6.12
C GLN A 27 -10.94 1.05 -6.52
N PRO A 28 -10.86 0.72 -7.82
CA PRO A 28 -10.60 -0.64 -8.28
C PRO A 28 -9.26 -1.20 -7.83
N SER A 29 -8.24 -0.36 -7.66
CA SER A 29 -6.90 -0.78 -7.23
C SER A 29 -6.90 -1.40 -5.83
N GLU A 30 -7.84 -1.02 -4.93
CA GLU A 30 -7.97 -1.63 -3.61
C GLU A 30 -8.37 -3.11 -3.70
N PHE A 31 -9.32 -3.44 -4.57
CA PHE A 31 -9.74 -4.82 -4.80
C PHE A 31 -8.72 -5.61 -5.62
N ALA A 32 -8.07 -4.95 -6.58
CA ALA A 32 -7.04 -5.59 -7.41
C ALA A 32 -5.89 -6.15 -6.56
N LYS A 33 -5.46 -5.47 -5.50
CA LYS A 33 -4.43 -5.95 -4.59
C LYS A 33 -4.79 -7.30 -3.97
N VAL A 34 -6.03 -7.47 -3.51
CA VAL A 34 -6.52 -8.71 -2.90
C VAL A 34 -6.60 -9.83 -3.95
N ILE A 35 -7.16 -9.54 -5.11
CA ILE A 35 -7.28 -10.51 -6.22
C ILE A 35 -5.90 -10.98 -6.69
N ILE A 36 -4.93 -10.08 -6.79
CA ILE A 36 -3.56 -10.41 -7.20
C ILE A 36 -2.89 -11.33 -6.17
N VAL A 37 -3.07 -11.11 -4.87
CA VAL A 37 -2.58 -12.03 -3.82
C VAL A 37 -3.12 -13.44 -4.04
N VAL A 38 -4.44 -13.59 -4.19
CA VAL A 38 -5.08 -14.88 -4.40
C VAL A 38 -4.63 -15.54 -5.72
N PHE A 39 -4.48 -14.75 -6.79
CA PHE A 39 -3.97 -15.22 -8.08
C PHE A 39 -2.54 -15.76 -7.96
N ILE A 40 -1.63 -15.01 -7.35
CA ILE A 40 -0.25 -15.43 -7.14
C ILE A 40 -0.20 -16.70 -6.28
N ALA A 41 -0.99 -16.76 -5.20
CA ALA A 41 -1.06 -17.91 -4.31
C ALA A 41 -1.49 -19.18 -5.06
N ASN A 42 -2.56 -19.09 -5.88
CA ASN A 42 -3.01 -20.22 -6.68
C ASN A 42 -1.97 -20.65 -7.73
N TYR A 43 -1.22 -19.69 -8.28
CA TYR A 43 -0.19 -20.00 -9.27
C TYR A 43 1.03 -20.69 -8.64
N LEU A 44 1.49 -20.21 -7.48
CA LEU A 44 2.63 -20.76 -6.76
C LEU A 44 2.31 -22.14 -6.16
N SER A 45 1.11 -22.33 -5.61
CA SER A 45 0.69 -23.61 -5.01
C SER A 45 0.61 -24.75 -6.01
N LYS A 46 0.36 -24.47 -7.29
CA LYS A 46 0.27 -25.47 -8.37
C LYS A 46 1.61 -25.71 -9.08
N ASN A 47 2.70 -25.11 -8.60
CA ASN A 47 4.04 -25.23 -9.21
C ASN A 47 4.07 -24.93 -10.72
N PHE A 48 3.23 -24.00 -11.19
CA PHE A 48 3.27 -23.56 -12.58
C PHE A 48 4.57 -22.82 -12.92
N ASN A 49 4.78 -22.56 -14.20
CA ASN A 49 5.99 -21.90 -14.68
C ASN A 49 6.20 -20.51 -14.05
N LYS A 50 7.12 -20.41 -13.09
CA LYS A 50 7.41 -19.17 -12.35
C LYS A 50 7.89 -18.02 -13.25
N VAL A 51 8.50 -18.33 -14.39
CA VAL A 51 8.94 -17.33 -15.36
C VAL A 51 7.72 -16.62 -15.99
N LEU A 52 6.70 -17.40 -16.37
CA LEU A 52 5.46 -16.81 -16.91
C LEU A 52 4.77 -15.93 -15.85
N LEU A 53 4.76 -16.35 -14.59
CA LEU A 53 4.20 -15.54 -13.49
C LEU A 53 4.93 -14.20 -13.36
N ILE A 54 6.26 -14.18 -13.46
CA ILE A 54 7.06 -12.95 -13.40
C ILE A 54 6.64 -12.00 -14.53
N PHE A 55 6.52 -12.48 -15.76
CA PHE A 55 6.08 -11.65 -16.89
C PHE A 55 4.65 -11.13 -16.70
N LEU A 56 3.72 -11.95 -16.20
CA LEU A 56 2.35 -11.54 -15.94
C LEU A 56 2.28 -10.43 -14.87
N ILE A 57 2.99 -10.60 -13.75
CA ILE A 57 3.02 -9.60 -12.68
C ILE A 57 3.72 -8.32 -13.14
N LEU A 58 4.82 -8.44 -13.88
CA LEU A 58 5.49 -7.28 -14.46
C LEU A 58 4.54 -6.49 -15.38
N GLY A 59 3.77 -7.19 -16.23
CA GLY A 59 2.73 -6.58 -17.07
C GLY A 59 1.67 -5.84 -16.24
N ILE A 60 1.19 -6.44 -15.13
CA ILE A 60 0.25 -5.80 -14.22
C ILE A 60 0.87 -4.55 -13.57
N VAL A 61 2.09 -4.64 -13.05
CA VAL A 61 2.79 -3.50 -12.44
C VAL A 61 2.95 -2.36 -13.45
N LEU A 62 3.35 -2.67 -14.68
CA LEU A 62 3.46 -1.66 -15.75
C LEU A 62 2.11 -1.00 -16.04
N THR A 63 1.01 -1.76 -16.13
CA THR A 63 -0.32 -1.18 -16.35
C THR A 63 -0.74 -0.25 -15.21
N VAL A 64 -0.40 -0.57 -13.96
CA VAL A 64 -0.67 0.28 -12.79
C VAL A 64 0.20 1.53 -12.82
N LEU A 65 1.47 1.44 -13.24
CA LEU A 65 2.35 2.59 -13.42
C LEU A 65 1.82 3.56 -14.49
N PHE A 66 1.22 3.05 -15.58
CA PHE A 66 0.55 3.88 -16.58
C PHE A 66 -0.73 4.59 -16.06
N GLN A 67 -1.29 4.14 -14.93
CA GLN A 67 -2.39 4.82 -14.22
C GLN A 67 -1.93 5.88 -13.23
N PRO A 68 -0.73 6.39 -13.30
CA PRO A 68 0.12 7.06 -12.34
C PRO A 68 -0.13 6.68 -10.86
N ASP A 69 -0.25 5.38 -10.54
CA ASP A 69 -0.41 4.88 -9.18
C ASP A 69 0.85 4.18 -8.66
N LEU A 70 1.85 4.98 -8.29
CA LEU A 70 3.12 4.49 -7.77
C LEU A 70 2.95 3.68 -6.48
N GLY A 71 2.05 4.11 -5.60
CA GLY A 71 1.81 3.43 -4.32
C GLY A 71 1.32 2.00 -4.51
N THR A 72 0.29 1.81 -5.33
CA THR A 72 -0.25 0.47 -5.63
C THR A 72 0.77 -0.40 -6.38
N ALA A 73 1.53 0.16 -7.32
CA ALA A 73 2.59 -0.58 -8.03
C ALA A 73 3.67 -1.09 -7.07
N LEU A 74 4.10 -0.27 -6.11
CA LEU A 74 5.07 -0.67 -5.07
C LEU A 74 4.51 -1.79 -4.18
N ILE A 75 3.25 -1.69 -3.74
CA ILE A 75 2.62 -2.74 -2.94
C ILE A 75 2.57 -4.06 -3.71
N ILE A 76 2.09 -4.07 -4.95
CA ILE A 76 1.99 -5.29 -5.76
C ILE A 76 3.37 -5.91 -5.96
N SER A 77 4.38 -5.11 -6.26
CA SER A 77 5.76 -5.57 -6.43
C SER A 77 6.31 -6.19 -5.16
N PHE A 78 6.12 -5.54 -4.01
CA PHE A 78 6.57 -6.04 -2.71
C PHE A 78 5.87 -7.33 -2.31
N VAL A 79 4.54 -7.40 -2.46
CA VAL A 79 3.75 -8.61 -2.18
C VAL A 79 4.23 -9.77 -3.05
N PHE A 80 4.41 -9.53 -4.34
CA PHE A 80 4.91 -10.54 -5.26
C PHE A 80 6.28 -11.06 -4.85
N LEU A 81 7.24 -10.16 -4.57
CA LEU A 81 8.58 -10.54 -4.11
C LEU A 81 8.53 -11.31 -2.79
N SER A 82 7.70 -10.88 -1.83
CA SER A 82 7.53 -11.56 -0.55
C SER A 82 6.98 -12.98 -0.71
N MET A 83 6.01 -13.19 -1.60
CA MET A 83 5.44 -14.50 -1.89
C MET A 83 6.43 -15.39 -2.65
N LEU A 84 7.25 -14.82 -3.54
CA LEU A 84 8.33 -15.54 -4.21
C LEU A 84 9.42 -16.01 -3.25
N LEU A 85 9.73 -15.24 -2.21
CA LEU A 85 10.70 -15.67 -1.17
C LEU A 85 10.27 -16.93 -0.43
N LEU A 86 8.94 -17.12 -0.25
CA LEU A 86 8.38 -18.32 0.37
C LEU A 86 8.28 -19.50 -0.59
N SER A 87 8.48 -19.27 -1.88
CA SER A 87 8.52 -20.32 -2.88
C SER A 87 9.94 -20.92 -2.98
N ASP A 88 10.08 -22.15 -3.52
CA ASP A 88 11.37 -22.86 -3.67
C ASP A 88 12.31 -22.22 -4.71
N LEU A 89 12.29 -20.90 -4.84
CA LEU A 89 13.21 -20.18 -5.73
C LEU A 89 14.59 -20.05 -5.09
N LYS A 90 15.64 -20.40 -5.86
CA LYS A 90 17.00 -20.15 -5.41
C LYS A 90 17.22 -18.64 -5.26
N ILE A 91 17.83 -18.24 -4.16
CA ILE A 91 18.10 -16.84 -3.80
C ILE A 91 18.75 -16.03 -4.93
N ARG A 92 19.57 -16.65 -5.77
CA ARG A 92 20.21 -15.98 -6.92
C ARG A 92 19.20 -15.47 -7.96
N TYR A 93 18.13 -16.22 -8.22
CA TYR A 93 17.07 -15.78 -9.15
C TYR A 93 16.22 -14.68 -8.53
N PHE A 94 15.98 -14.76 -7.24
CA PHE A 94 15.29 -13.72 -6.50
C PHE A 94 16.06 -12.38 -6.55
N LEU A 95 17.37 -12.39 -6.28
CA LEU A 95 18.19 -11.18 -6.39
C LEU A 95 18.24 -10.63 -7.82
N LEU A 96 18.27 -11.52 -8.83
CA LEU A 96 18.24 -11.12 -10.22
C LEU A 96 16.90 -10.46 -10.59
N ILE A 97 15.76 -10.94 -10.09
CA ILE A 97 14.45 -10.33 -10.29
C ILE A 97 14.41 -8.92 -9.67
N ILE A 98 14.93 -8.76 -8.45
CA ILE A 98 15.03 -7.44 -7.82
C ILE A 98 15.87 -6.49 -8.68
N LEU A 99 17.02 -6.92 -9.14
CA LEU A 99 17.92 -6.09 -9.94
C LEU A 99 17.28 -5.69 -11.27
N ILE A 100 16.61 -6.63 -11.95
CA ILE A 100 15.87 -6.34 -13.18
C ILE A 100 14.71 -5.38 -12.90
N SER A 101 13.94 -5.56 -11.83
CA SER A 101 12.81 -4.68 -11.51
C SER A 101 13.27 -3.26 -11.17
N LEU A 102 14.36 -3.11 -10.45
CA LEU A 102 14.99 -1.81 -10.20
C LEU A 102 15.49 -1.16 -11.49
N PHE A 103 16.17 -1.93 -12.34
CA PHE A 103 16.65 -1.41 -13.64
C PHE A 103 15.49 -0.93 -14.52
N LEU A 104 14.42 -1.72 -14.63
CA LEU A 104 13.23 -1.34 -15.39
C LEU A 104 12.51 -0.12 -14.79
N PHE A 105 12.49 0.00 -13.47
CA PHE A 105 11.94 1.18 -12.80
C PHE A 105 12.75 2.44 -13.12
N PHE A 106 14.08 2.39 -13.02
CA PHE A 106 14.93 3.53 -13.41
C PHE A 106 14.84 3.85 -14.90
N LEU A 107 14.79 2.82 -15.76
CA LEU A 107 14.60 2.99 -17.20
C LEU A 107 13.24 3.66 -17.50
N PHE A 108 12.19 3.28 -16.79
CA PHE A 108 10.87 3.90 -16.91
C PHE A 108 10.89 5.40 -16.53
N LEU A 109 11.58 5.76 -15.46
CA LEU A 109 11.75 7.17 -15.06
C LEU A 109 12.56 7.97 -16.10
N GLU A 110 13.66 7.39 -16.59
CA GLU A 110 14.52 8.06 -17.59
C GLU A 110 13.81 8.26 -18.94
N LEU A 111 13.08 7.24 -19.40
CA LEU A 111 12.28 7.35 -20.63
C LEU A 111 11.13 8.33 -20.46
N GLY A 112 10.48 8.34 -19.29
CA GLY A 112 9.41 9.30 -18.99
C GLY A 112 9.87 10.74 -19.01
N SER A 113 11.09 11.01 -18.60
CA SER A 113 11.68 12.36 -18.61
C SER A 113 12.13 12.83 -20.01
N ARG A 114 12.43 11.91 -20.94
CA ARG A 114 12.92 12.24 -22.30
C ARG A 114 11.83 12.40 -23.35
N PHE A 115 10.68 11.76 -23.16
CA PHE A 115 9.59 11.77 -24.13
C PHE A 115 8.45 12.70 -23.70
N ASP A 116 8.64 14.02 -23.79
CA ASP A 116 7.63 15.05 -23.49
C ASP A 116 6.30 14.87 -24.26
N ASN A 117 6.35 14.21 -25.41
CA ASN A 117 5.18 13.97 -26.26
C ASN A 117 4.37 12.71 -25.93
N VAL A 118 4.91 11.82 -25.09
CA VAL A 118 4.21 10.63 -24.63
C VAL A 118 4.04 10.77 -23.11
N ASN A 119 2.85 11.16 -22.66
CA ASN A 119 2.49 11.31 -21.24
C ASN A 119 2.55 9.94 -20.51
N ILE A 120 3.71 9.27 -20.53
CA ILE A 120 3.96 7.99 -19.86
C ILE A 120 4.07 8.22 -18.35
N VAL A 121 4.82 9.26 -17.96
CA VAL A 121 4.88 9.74 -16.58
C VAL A 121 4.13 11.06 -16.53
N THR A 122 3.09 11.16 -15.70
CA THR A 122 2.37 12.43 -15.57
C THR A 122 3.28 13.47 -14.90
N GLN A 123 3.18 14.75 -15.33
CA GLN A 123 3.89 15.86 -14.72
C GLN A 123 3.77 15.83 -13.19
N TYR A 124 2.61 15.48 -12.70
CA TYR A 124 2.32 15.31 -11.29
C TYR A 124 3.24 14.30 -10.55
N GLN A 125 3.67 13.20 -11.19
CA GLN A 125 4.59 12.23 -10.58
C GLN A 125 6.02 12.78 -10.57
N ILE A 126 6.42 13.45 -11.63
CA ILE A 126 7.74 14.09 -11.75
C ILE A 126 7.84 15.19 -10.70
N ASP A 127 6.82 16.03 -10.58
CA ASP A 127 6.78 17.11 -9.62
C ASP A 127 6.91 16.60 -8.18
N ARG A 128 6.19 15.54 -7.81
CA ARG A 128 6.30 14.91 -6.48
C ARG A 128 7.69 14.35 -6.18
N ILE A 129 8.35 13.75 -7.17
CA ILE A 129 9.70 13.23 -7.00
C ILE A 129 10.68 14.42 -6.89
N ASN A 130 10.56 15.44 -7.72
CA ASN A 130 11.39 16.62 -7.68
C ASN A 130 11.22 17.42 -6.38
N GLU A 131 9.98 17.59 -5.91
CA GLU A 131 9.68 18.22 -4.62
C GLU A 131 10.31 17.43 -3.46
N PHE A 132 10.26 16.10 -3.50
CA PHE A 132 10.88 15.27 -2.47
C PHE A 132 12.42 15.41 -2.41
N PHE A 133 13.09 15.55 -3.57
CA PHE A 133 14.54 15.75 -3.65
C PHE A 133 14.95 17.22 -3.55
N SER A 134 14.01 18.16 -3.65
CA SER A 134 14.28 19.57 -3.37
C SER A 134 14.43 19.77 -1.86
N THR A 135 15.09 20.87 -1.48
CA THR A 135 15.26 21.26 -0.06
C THR A 135 13.93 21.59 0.64
N ASP A 136 12.87 21.83 -0.12
CA ASP A 136 11.55 22.16 0.38
C ASP A 136 10.68 20.90 0.37
N LEU A 137 10.39 20.38 1.56
CA LEU A 137 9.43 19.28 1.74
C LEU A 137 8.05 19.68 1.19
N ASP A 138 7.35 18.71 0.59
CA ASP A 138 5.91 18.85 0.28
C ASP A 138 5.19 19.46 1.50
N PHE A 139 4.40 20.50 1.24
CA PHE A 139 3.67 21.23 2.28
C PHE A 139 2.91 20.27 3.22
N SER A 140 2.26 19.23 2.68
CA SER A 140 1.50 18.25 3.47
C SER A 140 2.42 17.42 4.39
N GLN A 141 3.62 17.06 3.94
CA GLN A 141 4.59 16.33 4.75
C GLN A 141 5.21 17.21 5.85
N ALA A 142 5.51 18.47 5.52
CA ALA A 142 6.00 19.42 6.53
C ALA A 142 4.97 19.62 7.64
N GLN A 143 3.71 19.83 7.26
CA GLN A 143 2.61 19.99 8.21
C GLN A 143 2.36 18.72 9.04
N SER A 144 2.44 17.53 8.42
CA SER A 144 2.25 16.26 9.14
C SER A 144 3.33 16.03 10.20
N ARG A 145 4.58 16.40 9.91
CA ARG A 145 5.68 16.36 10.89
C ARG A 145 5.44 17.31 12.09
N LEU A 146 4.93 18.52 11.80
CA LEU A 146 4.56 19.47 12.86
C LEU A 146 3.42 18.90 13.73
N LEU A 147 2.41 18.26 13.14
CA LEU A 147 1.36 17.59 13.90
C LEU A 147 1.90 16.49 14.79
N ILE A 148 2.74 15.59 14.27
CA ILE A 148 3.35 14.51 15.08
C ILE A 148 4.13 15.09 16.25
N SER A 149 4.98 16.10 16.00
CA SER A 149 5.83 16.69 17.05
C SER A 149 5.00 17.41 18.11
N SER A 150 3.90 18.05 17.74
CA SER A 150 3.02 18.75 18.67
C SER A 150 2.17 17.82 19.54
N GLY A 151 2.01 16.54 19.15
CA GLY A 151 1.30 15.53 19.92
C GLY A 151 2.00 15.14 21.23
N GLY A 152 3.32 15.28 21.32
CA GLY A 152 4.09 14.94 22.51
C GLY A 152 3.94 13.48 22.96
N LEU A 153 4.02 13.23 24.27
CA LEU A 153 3.93 11.86 24.82
C LEU A 153 2.50 11.35 24.92
N PHE A 154 1.56 12.19 25.35
CA PHE A 154 0.17 11.78 25.67
C PHE A 154 -0.87 12.29 24.66
N GLY A 155 -0.46 13.11 23.71
CA GLY A 155 -1.37 13.72 22.73
C GLY A 155 -2.10 14.95 23.25
N GLN A 156 -2.79 15.61 22.32
CA GLN A 156 -3.54 16.85 22.61
C GLN A 156 -5.03 16.59 22.92
N TYR A 157 -5.53 15.38 22.73
CA TYR A 157 -6.94 15.06 22.99
C TYR A 157 -7.37 15.32 24.43
N PHE A 158 -6.46 15.06 25.38
CA PHE A 158 -6.68 15.26 26.82
C PHE A 158 -6.09 16.57 27.33
N SER A 159 -5.48 17.39 26.46
CA SER A 159 -4.90 18.67 26.84
C SER A 159 -5.98 19.72 26.98
N THR A 160 -5.87 20.55 28.02
CA THR A 160 -6.73 21.73 28.20
C THR A 160 -6.18 22.95 27.46
N GLU A 161 -4.99 22.86 26.87
CA GLU A 161 -4.39 23.95 26.12
C GLU A 161 -4.97 23.99 24.70
N ASN A 162 -5.49 25.18 24.32
CA ASN A 162 -5.93 25.45 22.94
C ASN A 162 -4.74 25.63 22.00
N ILE A 163 -4.01 24.54 21.72
CA ILE A 163 -2.99 24.58 20.68
C ILE A 163 -3.70 24.63 19.33
N GLN A 164 -3.42 25.66 18.54
CA GLN A 164 -3.97 25.76 17.18
C GLN A 164 -3.59 24.52 16.39
N LYS A 165 -4.60 23.76 15.98
CA LYS A 165 -4.40 22.57 15.15
C LYS A 165 -3.80 22.97 13.81
N VAL A 166 -2.67 22.41 13.49
CA VAL A 166 -2.02 22.62 12.19
C VAL A 166 -2.89 21.98 11.10
N PHE A 167 -3.20 22.74 10.07
CA PHE A 167 -3.99 22.23 8.94
C PHE A 167 -3.14 21.32 8.06
N VAL A 168 -3.58 20.06 7.88
CA VAL A 168 -2.97 19.11 6.94
C VAL A 168 -3.98 18.78 5.87
N PRO A 169 -3.69 19.02 4.58
CA PRO A 169 -4.54 18.57 3.50
C PRO A 169 -4.71 17.04 3.54
N VAL A 170 -5.95 16.54 3.26
CA VAL A 170 -6.25 15.10 3.21
C VAL A 170 -5.91 14.33 4.52
N GLU A 171 -6.03 15.04 5.67
CA GLU A 171 -5.71 14.50 7.00
C GLU A 171 -6.46 13.20 7.32
N THR A 172 -7.71 13.08 6.88
CA THR A 172 -8.57 11.92 7.19
C THR A 172 -8.30 10.68 6.38
N THR A 173 -7.50 10.77 5.32
CA THR A 173 -7.15 9.65 4.43
C THR A 173 -5.66 9.31 4.50
N ASP A 174 -4.83 10.05 3.78
CA ASP A 174 -3.42 9.70 3.57
C ASP A 174 -2.54 10.05 4.78
N PHE A 175 -2.89 11.11 5.52
CA PHE A 175 -2.15 11.62 6.68
C PHE A 175 -2.82 11.33 8.02
N ILE A 176 -3.75 10.36 8.07
CA ILE A 176 -4.48 10.01 9.30
C ILE A 176 -3.56 9.61 10.45
N PHE A 177 -2.41 9.00 10.16
CA PHE A 177 -1.43 8.63 11.16
C PHE A 177 -0.87 9.87 11.89
N ALA A 178 -0.66 11.00 11.19
CA ALA A 178 -0.24 12.26 11.83
C ALA A 178 -1.34 12.82 12.75
N ALA A 179 -2.60 12.78 12.30
CA ALA A 179 -3.73 13.20 13.13
C ALA A 179 -3.90 12.32 14.37
N PHE A 180 -3.71 11.00 14.22
CA PHE A 180 -3.72 10.05 15.32
C PHE A 180 -2.58 10.36 16.32
N ALA A 181 -1.36 10.59 15.82
CA ALA A 181 -0.20 10.96 16.61
C ALA A 181 -0.42 12.28 17.38
N TYR A 182 -1.02 13.28 16.72
CA TYR A 182 -1.38 14.55 17.39
C TYR A 182 -2.35 14.33 18.55
N ASN A 183 -3.42 13.55 18.32
CA ASN A 183 -4.45 13.36 19.32
C ASN A 183 -4.01 12.48 20.50
N PHE A 184 -3.28 11.38 20.23
CA PHE A 184 -2.95 10.35 21.23
C PHE A 184 -1.47 10.29 21.62
N GLY A 185 -0.61 11.06 20.97
CA GLY A 185 0.80 11.16 21.28
C GLY A 185 1.59 9.87 21.03
N PHE A 186 2.79 9.83 21.57
CA PHE A 186 3.71 8.70 21.42
C PHE A 186 3.15 7.39 21.97
N PHE A 187 2.51 7.41 23.14
CA PHE A 187 1.91 6.21 23.73
C PHE A 187 0.75 5.68 22.90
N GLY A 188 -0.04 6.57 22.28
CA GLY A 188 -1.08 6.17 21.33
C GLY A 188 -0.52 5.48 20.09
N ILE A 189 0.56 6.01 19.51
CA ILE A 189 1.27 5.37 18.39
C ILE A 189 1.76 3.98 18.78
N LEU A 190 2.41 3.85 19.94
CA LEU A 190 2.93 2.57 20.44
C LEU A 190 1.80 1.55 20.61
N PHE A 191 0.66 1.98 21.16
CA PHE A 191 -0.52 1.14 21.32
C PHE A 191 -1.09 0.68 19.96
N LEU A 192 -1.24 1.60 19.00
CA LEU A 192 -1.71 1.29 17.64
C LEU A 192 -0.80 0.28 16.94
N LEU A 193 0.51 0.51 16.97
CA LEU A 193 1.49 -0.41 16.37
C LEU A 193 1.53 -1.75 17.11
N GLY A 194 1.31 -1.76 18.41
CA GLY A 194 1.17 -2.98 19.22
C GLY A 194 -0.04 -3.82 18.78
N LEU A 195 -1.20 -3.20 18.55
CA LEU A 195 -2.38 -3.88 18.02
C LEU A 195 -2.11 -4.49 16.64
N TRP A 196 -1.43 -3.75 15.75
CA TRP A 196 -1.03 -4.27 14.44
C TRP A 196 -0.03 -5.42 14.56
N GLY A 197 0.94 -5.32 15.47
CA GLY A 197 1.87 -6.41 15.78
C GLY A 197 1.16 -7.68 16.27
N LEU A 198 0.15 -7.54 17.12
CA LEU A 198 -0.70 -8.64 17.58
C LEU A 198 -1.47 -9.27 16.40
N LEU A 199 -2.10 -8.47 15.56
CA LEU A 199 -2.83 -8.95 14.39
C LEU A 199 -1.91 -9.73 13.44
N ILE A 200 -0.77 -9.17 13.07
CA ILE A 200 0.21 -9.84 12.22
C ILE A 200 0.72 -11.14 12.86
N SER A 201 0.95 -11.13 14.17
CA SER A 201 1.36 -12.35 14.90
C SER A 201 0.30 -13.46 14.85
N ARG A 202 -0.99 -13.10 14.86
CA ARG A 202 -2.10 -14.03 14.69
C ARG A 202 -2.16 -14.58 13.26
N LEU A 203 -2.03 -13.72 12.25
CA LEU A 203 -1.94 -14.16 10.85
C LEU A 203 -0.76 -15.10 10.63
N ARG A 204 0.40 -14.80 11.23
CA ARG A 204 1.57 -15.68 11.18
C ARG A 204 1.30 -17.05 11.79
N ARG A 205 0.53 -17.16 12.87
CA ARG A 205 0.14 -18.47 13.42
C ARG A 205 -0.69 -19.27 12.42
N ILE A 206 -1.66 -18.64 11.77
CA ILE A 206 -2.48 -19.29 10.72
C ILE A 206 -1.56 -19.79 9.59
N LEU A 207 -0.61 -18.96 9.15
CA LEU A 207 0.38 -19.32 8.13
C LEU A 207 1.15 -20.59 8.48
N ILE A 208 1.63 -20.70 9.73
CA ILE A 208 2.48 -21.83 10.18
C ILE A 208 1.66 -23.12 10.30
N VAL A 209 0.41 -23.03 10.75
CA VAL A 209 -0.44 -24.20 11.04
C VAL A 209 -1.21 -24.67 9.80
N SER A 210 -1.38 -23.83 8.79
CA SER A 210 -2.07 -24.19 7.54
C SER A 210 -1.44 -25.40 6.86
N ASN A 211 -2.25 -26.34 6.40
CA ASN A 211 -1.82 -27.58 5.74
C ASN A 211 -1.63 -27.37 4.23
N SER A 212 -2.46 -26.54 3.61
CA SER A 212 -2.43 -26.27 2.18
C SER A 212 -1.37 -25.21 1.81
N ASP A 213 -0.58 -25.47 0.79
CA ASP A 213 0.38 -24.47 0.28
C ASP A 213 -0.34 -23.23 -0.28
N PHE A 214 -1.53 -23.41 -0.87
CA PHE A 214 -2.36 -22.30 -1.29
C PHE A 214 -2.70 -21.37 -0.12
N ASP A 215 -3.17 -21.92 1.00
CA ASP A 215 -3.52 -21.14 2.20
C ASP A 215 -2.29 -20.40 2.75
N LYS A 216 -1.15 -21.09 2.81
CA LYS A 216 0.11 -20.46 3.25
C LYS A 216 0.47 -19.26 2.38
N PHE A 217 0.41 -19.40 1.05
CA PHE A 217 0.72 -18.29 0.15
C PHE A 217 -0.30 -17.16 0.27
N VAL A 218 -1.60 -17.43 0.42
CA VAL A 218 -2.63 -16.41 0.62
C VAL A 218 -2.36 -15.60 1.89
N ILE A 219 -2.16 -16.29 3.03
CA ILE A 219 -1.91 -15.61 4.31
C ILE A 219 -0.60 -14.82 4.28
N ALA A 220 0.46 -15.39 3.69
CA ALA A 220 1.72 -14.69 3.52
C ALA A 220 1.58 -13.42 2.67
N GLY A 221 0.84 -13.50 1.58
CA GLY A 221 0.54 -12.35 0.73
C GLY A 221 -0.25 -11.27 1.47
N PHE A 222 -1.23 -11.65 2.31
CA PHE A 222 -1.98 -10.69 3.12
C PHE A 222 -1.13 -10.05 4.22
N ILE A 223 -0.27 -10.82 4.90
CA ILE A 223 0.71 -10.26 5.85
C ILE A 223 1.62 -9.24 5.17
N ALA A 224 2.17 -9.59 4.01
CA ALA A 224 3.03 -8.70 3.23
C ALA A 224 2.31 -7.43 2.81
N LEU A 225 1.07 -7.56 2.29
CA LEU A 225 0.25 -6.44 1.85
C LEU A 225 -0.03 -5.46 2.98
N LEU A 226 -0.57 -5.95 4.11
CA LEU A 226 -0.94 -5.11 5.24
C LEU A 226 0.29 -4.45 5.88
N SER A 227 1.37 -5.23 6.12
CA SER A 227 2.59 -4.72 6.73
C SER A 227 3.26 -3.65 5.87
N PHE A 228 3.34 -3.87 4.56
CA PHE A 228 3.97 -2.92 3.66
C PHE A 228 3.13 -1.65 3.47
N GLN A 229 1.80 -1.77 3.42
CA GLN A 229 0.91 -0.63 3.34
C GLN A 229 1.02 0.27 4.57
N ILE A 230 1.11 -0.30 5.78
CA ILE A 230 1.36 0.45 7.02
C ILE A 230 2.73 1.12 6.96
N PHE A 231 3.77 0.37 6.58
CA PHE A 231 5.14 0.88 6.48
C PHE A 231 5.23 2.07 5.51
N ILE A 232 4.65 1.95 4.31
CA ILE A 232 4.64 3.02 3.31
C ILE A 232 3.89 4.25 3.84
N ASN A 233 2.69 4.08 4.44
CA ASN A 233 1.93 5.21 4.96
C ASN A 233 2.70 5.96 6.05
N ILE A 234 3.26 5.25 7.04
CA ILE A 234 4.07 5.87 8.10
C ILE A 234 5.28 6.59 7.51
N SER A 235 6.00 5.93 6.58
CA SER A 235 7.18 6.51 5.93
C SER A 235 6.86 7.76 5.12
N THR A 236 5.70 7.80 4.46
CA THR A 236 5.19 8.99 3.76
C THR A 236 4.90 10.12 4.75
N VAL A 237 4.18 9.83 5.83
CA VAL A 237 3.76 10.82 6.82
C VAL A 237 4.96 11.42 7.57
N VAL A 238 5.97 10.60 7.87
CA VAL A 238 7.25 11.05 8.48
C VAL A 238 8.16 11.73 7.45
N GLY A 239 7.89 11.56 6.14
CA GLY A 239 8.66 12.15 5.03
C GLY A 239 9.97 11.43 4.72
N ILE A 240 10.01 10.11 4.92
CA ILE A 240 11.12 9.25 4.47
C ILE A 240 10.99 8.92 2.99
N ILE A 241 9.75 8.85 2.49
CA ILE A 241 9.43 8.59 1.08
C ILE A 241 8.45 9.65 0.56
N PRO A 242 8.38 9.89 -0.75
CA PRO A 242 7.44 10.84 -1.33
C PRO A 242 5.98 10.44 -1.06
N VAL A 243 5.07 11.39 -1.18
CA VAL A 243 3.63 11.17 -0.96
C VAL A 243 3.09 10.14 -1.96
N THR A 244 2.63 9.00 -1.45
CA THR A 244 2.15 7.86 -2.26
C THR A 244 0.63 7.81 -2.40
N GLY A 245 -0.12 8.50 -1.55
CA GLY A 245 -1.58 8.47 -1.57
C GLY A 245 -2.17 7.14 -1.10
N LEU A 246 -1.47 6.38 -0.26
CA LEU A 246 -1.93 5.10 0.26
C LEU A 246 -2.57 5.28 1.64
N PRO A 247 -3.82 4.81 1.82
CA PRO A 247 -4.49 4.90 3.12
C PRO A 247 -3.85 3.96 4.15
N PHE A 248 -3.87 4.38 5.43
CA PHE A 248 -3.50 3.51 6.54
C PHE A 248 -4.63 2.47 6.77
N PRO A 249 -4.34 1.16 6.72
CA PRO A 249 -5.37 0.12 6.85
C PRO A 249 -6.16 0.27 8.15
N LEU A 250 -7.50 0.11 8.09
CA LEU A 250 -8.46 0.23 9.19
C LEU A 250 -8.52 1.59 9.92
N LEU A 251 -7.63 2.50 9.65
CA LEU A 251 -7.60 3.81 10.31
C LEU A 251 -8.12 4.91 9.38
N SER A 252 -7.72 4.88 8.09
CA SER A 252 -8.12 5.89 7.11
C SER A 252 -9.59 5.79 6.72
N LEU A 253 -10.22 6.94 6.49
CA LEU A 253 -11.54 7.00 5.89
C LEU A 253 -11.45 6.65 4.40
N GLY A 254 -11.86 5.42 4.06
CA GLY A 254 -11.87 4.94 2.68
C GLY A 254 -12.82 3.75 2.52
N GLY A 255 -13.99 3.95 1.91
CA GLY A 255 -14.98 2.88 1.75
C GLY A 255 -14.42 1.65 1.03
N SER A 256 -13.73 1.84 -0.09
CA SER A 256 -13.13 0.75 -0.87
C SER A 256 -12.02 0.03 -0.11
N SER A 257 -11.18 0.76 0.63
CA SER A 257 -10.11 0.20 1.45
C SER A 257 -10.68 -0.65 2.58
N MET A 258 -11.72 -0.17 3.26
CA MET A 258 -12.38 -0.91 4.34
C MET A 258 -13.02 -2.21 3.83
N VAL A 259 -13.70 -2.18 2.68
CA VAL A 259 -14.29 -3.38 2.07
C VAL A 259 -13.22 -4.37 1.65
N SER A 260 -12.12 -3.92 1.03
CA SER A 260 -11.02 -4.80 0.62
C SER A 260 -10.38 -5.49 1.82
N ILE A 261 -10.20 -4.78 2.95
CA ILE A 261 -9.67 -5.34 4.19
C ILE A 261 -10.67 -6.33 4.81
N ALA A 262 -11.98 -6.03 4.77
CA ALA A 262 -13.00 -6.98 5.22
C ALA A 262 -12.97 -8.29 4.42
N VAL A 263 -12.73 -8.22 3.11
CA VAL A 263 -12.52 -9.40 2.25
C VAL A 263 -11.28 -10.18 2.68
N ILE A 264 -10.15 -9.50 2.96
CA ILE A 264 -8.93 -10.14 3.48
C ILE A 264 -9.24 -10.93 4.76
N PHE A 265 -9.92 -10.30 5.72
CA PHE A 265 -10.28 -10.98 6.97
C PHE A 265 -11.29 -12.11 6.77
N GLY A 266 -12.24 -11.95 5.85
CA GLY A 266 -13.19 -13.02 5.48
C GLY A 266 -12.48 -14.27 4.95
N ILE A 267 -11.56 -14.10 3.99
CA ILE A 267 -10.75 -15.20 3.45
C ILE A 267 -9.88 -15.82 4.55
N THR A 268 -9.22 -14.99 5.35
CA THR A 268 -8.37 -15.46 6.46
C THR A 268 -9.16 -16.27 7.48
N ASN A 269 -10.37 -15.82 7.83
CA ASN A 269 -11.25 -16.54 8.76
C ASN A 269 -11.71 -17.88 8.18
N ARG A 270 -11.97 -17.94 6.88
CA ARG A 270 -12.30 -19.20 6.20
C ARG A 270 -11.14 -20.20 6.30
N ILE A 271 -9.91 -19.76 6.00
CA ILE A 271 -8.70 -20.58 6.12
C ILE A 271 -8.50 -21.06 7.55
N PHE A 272 -8.74 -20.20 8.55
CA PHE A 272 -8.64 -20.51 9.96
C PHE A 272 -9.60 -21.64 10.36
N ILE A 273 -10.86 -21.57 9.92
CA ILE A 273 -11.89 -22.59 10.22
C ILE A 273 -11.56 -23.92 9.53
N GLU A 274 -11.17 -23.90 8.26
CA GLU A 274 -10.87 -25.12 7.48
C GLU A 274 -9.68 -25.89 8.03
N ASN A 275 -8.70 -25.20 8.57
CA ASN A 275 -7.52 -25.84 9.16
C ASN A 275 -7.73 -26.24 10.64
N ASN A 276 -8.94 -26.11 11.22
CA ASN A 276 -9.28 -26.43 12.62
C ASN A 276 -8.28 -25.84 13.64
N ILE A 277 -7.82 -24.60 13.40
CA ILE A 277 -6.80 -23.97 14.23
C ILE A 277 -7.44 -23.57 15.57
N THR A 278 -6.97 -24.13 16.68
CA THR A 278 -7.31 -23.68 18.03
C THR A 278 -6.41 -22.52 18.43
N ILE A 279 -7.01 -21.45 18.97
CA ILE A 279 -6.31 -20.21 19.39
C ILE A 279 -5.62 -20.42 20.75
#